data_bab92872ecf9e17f6d8c3a3016b31755
#
_entry.id   bab92872ecf9e17f6d8c3a3016b31755
#
_cell.length_a   1.000
_cell.length_b   1.000
_cell.length_c   1.000
_cell.angle_alpha   90.00
_cell.angle_beta   90.00
_cell.angle_gamma   90.00
#
_symmetry.space_group_name_H-M   'P 1'
#
loop_
_entity.id
_entity.type
_entity.pdbx_description
1 polymer ?
#
loop_
_entity_poly.entity_id
_entity_poly.type
_entity_poly.pdbx_seq_one_letter_code
_entity_poly.pdbx_strand_id
1 'polypeptide(L)'
;ITMVAQTTCIRALWESCVKFLKKECTNLKIDDTICNATQKRQSEAAEIASSADVMVVVGDRKSANTRHLTEICKENCTRVYQIEDADELSPDMFHGCTVAGLTAGASTPAGIIKEVYATMTEEIKTIEGNETFEEMLDKSFKTLNTGDKVTGIVTAIGATEIQVDL
;
A
#
# COMPACT_ATOMS: atom_id res chain seq x y z
N ILE A 1 32.03 3.15 13.53
CA ILE A 1 30.60 3.31 13.73
C ILE A 1 29.90 2.73 12.50
N THR A 2 28.90 1.87 12.71
CA THR A 2 28.03 1.36 11.62
C THR A 2 26.66 1.96 11.79
N MET A 3 26.10 2.48 10.69
CA MET A 3 24.74 3.00 10.61
C MET A 3 23.87 2.06 9.77
N VAL A 4 22.75 1.66 10.34
CA VAL A 4 21.71 0.85 9.67
C VAL A 4 20.36 1.51 9.88
N ALA A 5 19.40 1.25 9.02
CA ALA A 5 18.02 1.72 9.17
C ALA A 5 17.08 0.55 9.46
N GLN A 6 15.97 0.85 10.11
CA GLN A 6 14.81 -0.03 10.09
C GLN A 6 14.29 -0.13 8.64
N THR A 7 13.85 -1.32 8.21
CA THR A 7 13.41 -1.55 6.82
C THR A 7 12.28 -0.64 6.36
N THR A 8 11.49 -0.13 7.30
CA THR A 8 10.36 0.79 7.08
C THR A 8 10.70 2.26 7.35
N CYS A 9 11.98 2.60 7.50
CA CYS A 9 12.43 3.98 7.76
C CYS A 9 12.09 4.89 6.57
N ILE A 10 11.76 6.14 6.90
CA ILE A 10 11.51 7.20 5.90
C ILE A 10 12.82 7.55 5.21
N ARG A 11 12.85 7.51 3.87
CA ARG A 11 14.05 7.79 3.07
C ARG A 11 14.65 9.17 3.37
N ALA A 12 13.83 10.21 3.44
CA ALA A 12 14.29 11.58 3.72
C ALA A 12 14.95 11.71 5.10
N LEU A 13 14.41 11.02 6.12
CA LEU A 13 15.01 10.99 7.46
C LEU A 13 16.37 10.28 7.42
N TRP A 14 16.46 9.12 6.76
CA TRP A 14 17.70 8.39 6.58
C TRP A 14 18.78 9.24 5.92
N GLU A 15 18.46 9.88 4.81
CA GLU A 15 19.40 10.74 4.08
C GLU A 15 19.89 11.92 4.93
N SER A 16 19.00 12.52 5.71
CA SER A 16 19.34 13.58 6.66
C SER A 16 20.31 13.10 7.74
N CYS A 17 20.04 11.93 8.32
CA CYS A 17 20.93 11.31 9.31
C CYS A 17 22.30 10.95 8.70
N VAL A 18 22.32 10.38 7.50
CA VAL A 18 23.54 10.06 6.77
C VAL A 18 24.37 11.33 6.53
N LYS A 19 23.72 12.41 6.09
CA LYS A 19 24.38 13.70 5.83
C LYS A 19 24.97 14.30 7.11
N PHE A 20 24.25 14.18 8.23
CA PHE A 20 24.74 14.64 9.53
C PHE A 20 25.93 13.82 10.01
N LEU A 21 25.80 12.48 10.04
CA LEU A 21 26.87 11.61 10.55
C LEU A 21 28.13 11.62 9.70
N LYS A 22 28.05 11.83 8.40
CA LYS A 22 29.21 12.00 7.53
C LYS A 22 30.04 13.25 7.88
N LYS A 23 29.45 14.26 8.51
CA LYS A 23 30.16 15.46 8.97
C LYS A 23 30.85 15.23 10.32
N GLU A 24 30.22 14.44 11.20
CA GLU A 24 30.65 14.26 12.57
C GLU A 24 31.58 13.05 12.76
N CYS A 25 31.57 12.08 11.84
CA CYS A 25 32.25 10.81 12.01
C CYS A 25 33.22 10.53 10.85
N THR A 26 34.49 10.29 11.18
CA THR A 26 35.54 9.95 10.17
C THR A 26 35.49 8.47 9.75
N ASN A 27 35.06 7.57 10.64
CA ASN A 27 34.97 6.11 10.40
C ASN A 27 33.50 5.66 10.45
N LEU A 28 32.73 6.01 9.40
CA LEU A 28 31.32 5.66 9.27
C LEU A 28 31.13 4.63 8.16
N LYS A 29 30.64 3.45 8.53
CA LYS A 29 30.10 2.47 7.60
C LYS A 29 28.57 2.66 7.51
N ILE A 30 28.06 2.77 6.30
CA ILE A 30 26.64 2.98 6.04
C ILE A 30 26.12 1.76 5.28
N ASP A 31 25.19 1.04 5.90
CA ASP A 31 24.48 -0.06 5.27
C ASP A 31 23.02 0.36 5.11
N ASP A 32 22.58 0.64 3.87
CA ASP A 32 21.21 1.01 3.56
C ASP A 32 20.32 -0.24 3.60
N THR A 33 19.60 -0.37 4.69
CA THR A 33 18.72 -1.52 4.97
C THR A 33 17.24 -1.19 4.76
N ILE A 34 16.91 -0.03 4.18
CA ILE A 34 15.52 0.34 3.86
C ILE A 34 15.00 -0.56 2.75
N CYS A 35 13.80 -1.11 2.96
CA CYS A 35 13.16 -1.96 1.98
C CYS A 35 12.55 -1.13 0.84
N ASN A 36 12.96 -1.40 -0.40
CA ASN A 36 12.42 -0.72 -1.59
C ASN A 36 10.90 -0.91 -1.74
N ALA A 37 10.36 -2.08 -1.33
CA ALA A 37 8.92 -2.33 -1.34
C ALA A 37 8.16 -1.38 -0.39
N THR A 38 8.76 -1.01 0.75
CA THR A 38 8.15 -0.03 1.66
C THR A 38 8.12 1.36 1.02
N GLN A 39 9.20 1.78 0.38
CA GLN A 39 9.26 3.06 -0.31
C GLN A 39 8.27 3.12 -1.48
N LYS A 40 8.18 2.05 -2.28
CA LYS A 40 7.22 1.94 -3.38
C LYS A 40 5.78 2.06 -2.86
N ARG A 41 5.43 1.33 -1.80
CA ARG A 41 4.11 1.42 -1.15
C ARG A 41 3.78 2.83 -0.65
N GLN A 42 4.76 3.53 -0.09
CA GLN A 42 4.56 4.92 0.36
C GLN A 42 4.28 5.86 -0.82
N SER A 43 5.01 5.72 -1.93
CA SER A 43 4.79 6.51 -3.15
C SER A 43 3.43 6.21 -3.78
N GLU A 44 3.05 4.93 -3.88
CA GLU A 44 1.75 4.50 -4.40
C GLU A 44 0.59 5.00 -3.51
N ALA A 45 0.76 4.95 -2.19
CA ALA A 45 -0.25 5.49 -1.26
C ALA A 45 -0.44 7.00 -1.43
N ALA A 46 0.63 7.76 -1.64
CA ALA A 46 0.55 9.20 -1.92
C ALA A 46 -0.15 9.48 -3.26
N GLU A 47 0.16 8.71 -4.29
CA GLU A 47 -0.46 8.84 -5.62
C GLU A 47 -1.95 8.54 -5.57
N ILE A 48 -2.35 7.42 -4.95
CA ILE A 48 -3.77 7.07 -4.77
C ILE A 48 -4.48 8.16 -3.95
N ALA A 49 -3.89 8.59 -2.84
CA ALA A 49 -4.48 9.61 -1.97
C ALA A 49 -4.71 10.94 -2.69
N SER A 50 -3.85 11.31 -3.63
CA SER A 50 -4.00 12.56 -4.41
C SER A 50 -5.19 12.55 -5.37
N SER A 51 -5.69 11.38 -5.74
CA SER A 51 -6.83 11.19 -6.66
C SER A 51 -8.10 10.72 -5.96
N ALA A 52 -8.03 10.33 -4.69
CA ALA A 52 -9.15 9.81 -3.92
C ALA A 52 -9.87 10.89 -3.09
N ASP A 53 -11.20 10.78 -3.01
CA ASP A 53 -12.03 11.60 -2.13
C ASP A 53 -11.95 11.13 -0.67
N VAL A 54 -11.71 9.83 -0.48
CA VAL A 54 -11.52 9.18 0.82
C VAL A 54 -10.46 8.10 0.74
N MET A 55 -9.63 7.99 1.78
CA MET A 55 -8.61 6.95 1.93
C MET A 55 -8.87 6.09 3.16
N VAL A 56 -8.81 4.78 2.96
CA VAL A 56 -8.82 3.79 4.06
C VAL A 56 -7.42 3.18 4.18
N VAL A 57 -6.84 3.26 5.36
CA VAL A 57 -5.52 2.71 5.69
C VAL A 57 -5.70 1.57 6.68
N VAL A 58 -5.46 0.34 6.24
CA VAL A 58 -5.68 -0.86 7.06
C VAL A 58 -4.41 -1.28 7.79
N GLY A 59 -4.51 -1.49 9.09
CA GLY A 59 -3.45 -2.06 9.90
C GLY A 59 -3.35 -1.50 11.31
N ASP A 60 -2.60 -2.21 12.16
CA ASP A 60 -2.44 -1.91 13.58
C ASP A 60 -2.03 -0.44 13.83
N ARG A 61 -2.79 0.25 14.68
CA ARG A 61 -2.54 1.63 15.10
C ARG A 61 -1.20 1.83 15.82
N LYS A 62 -0.65 0.76 16.40
CA LYS A 62 0.66 0.78 17.05
C LYS A 62 1.81 0.62 16.06
N SER A 63 1.55 0.13 14.86
CA SER A 63 2.55 -0.02 13.80
C SER A 63 3.05 1.34 13.32
N ALA A 64 4.35 1.58 13.44
CA ALA A 64 5.00 2.80 12.94
C ALA A 64 4.81 2.96 11.42
N ASN A 65 4.85 1.85 10.67
CA ASN A 65 4.65 1.87 9.22
C ASN A 65 3.21 2.24 8.85
N THR A 66 2.19 1.70 9.54
CA THR A 66 0.79 2.03 9.30
C THR A 66 0.51 3.50 9.60
N ARG A 67 1.00 3.99 10.74
CA ARG A 67 0.88 5.42 11.10
C ARG A 67 1.51 6.32 10.04
N HIS A 68 2.70 5.97 9.58
CA HIS A 68 3.38 6.76 8.55
C HIS A 68 2.64 6.76 7.22
N LEU A 69 2.07 5.63 6.78
CA LEU A 69 1.19 5.58 5.60
C LEU A 69 -0.04 6.48 5.79
N THR A 70 -0.62 6.49 7.00
CA THR A 70 -1.76 7.36 7.32
C THR A 70 -1.40 8.84 7.24
N GLU A 71 -0.19 9.22 7.69
CA GLU A 71 0.33 10.58 7.57
C GLU A 71 0.50 10.99 6.09
N ILE A 72 1.12 10.13 5.28
CA ILE A 72 1.26 10.36 3.84
C ILE A 72 -0.09 10.54 3.16
N CYS A 73 -1.08 9.70 3.49
CA CYS A 73 -2.42 9.84 2.95
C CYS A 73 -3.07 11.16 3.37
N LYS A 74 -2.92 11.60 4.63
CA LYS A 74 -3.46 12.87 5.15
C LYS A 74 -2.85 14.11 4.51
N GLU A 75 -1.62 14.03 4.04
CA GLU A 75 -0.97 15.13 3.30
C GLU A 75 -1.60 15.33 1.90
N ASN A 76 -2.22 14.29 1.34
CA ASN A 76 -2.70 14.26 -0.04
C ASN A 76 -4.23 14.11 -0.17
N CYS A 77 -4.94 13.67 0.89
CA CYS A 77 -6.38 13.46 0.91
C CYS A 77 -6.98 14.05 2.19
N THR A 78 -8.13 14.71 2.08
CA THR A 78 -8.80 15.37 3.22
C THR A 78 -9.51 14.40 4.15
N ARG A 79 -10.01 13.28 3.64
CA ARG A 79 -10.71 12.25 4.41
C ARG A 79 -9.88 10.98 4.46
N VAL A 80 -9.24 10.71 5.60
CA VAL A 80 -8.40 9.53 5.79
C VAL A 80 -8.79 8.80 7.07
N TYR A 81 -9.15 7.54 6.95
CA TYR A 81 -9.54 6.67 8.05
C TYR A 81 -8.51 5.56 8.21
N GLN A 82 -7.98 5.40 9.42
CA GLN A 82 -7.14 4.26 9.77
C GLN A 82 -7.99 3.27 10.55
N ILE A 83 -8.07 2.03 10.06
CA ILE A 83 -8.84 0.93 10.64
C ILE A 83 -7.96 -0.31 10.84
N GLU A 84 -8.35 -1.19 11.76
CA GLU A 84 -7.65 -2.46 11.99
C GLU A 84 -8.34 -3.63 11.29
N ASP A 85 -9.68 -3.58 11.17
CA ASP A 85 -10.51 -4.60 10.54
C ASP A 85 -11.72 -3.98 9.81
N ALA A 86 -12.56 -4.84 9.21
CA ALA A 86 -13.74 -4.42 8.46
C ALA A 86 -14.88 -3.92 9.33
N ASP A 87 -14.94 -4.31 10.61
CA ASP A 87 -16.02 -3.92 11.53
C ASP A 87 -15.96 -2.41 11.85
N GLU A 88 -14.82 -1.76 11.61
CA GLU A 88 -14.66 -0.33 11.78
C GLU A 88 -15.14 0.51 10.58
N LEU A 89 -15.52 -0.12 9.48
CA LEU A 89 -16.08 0.58 8.32
C LEU A 89 -17.51 1.06 8.64
N SER A 90 -17.86 2.21 8.09
CA SER A 90 -19.20 2.78 8.18
C SER A 90 -19.57 3.42 6.84
N PRO A 91 -20.84 3.29 6.38
CA PRO A 91 -21.34 3.95 5.18
C PRO A 91 -21.06 5.46 5.15
N ASP A 92 -21.13 6.10 6.33
CA ASP A 92 -20.89 7.54 6.46
C ASP A 92 -19.47 7.95 6.01
N MET A 93 -18.49 7.04 6.09
CA MET A 93 -17.12 7.30 5.62
C MET A 93 -17.08 7.55 4.11
N PHE A 94 -18.01 6.98 3.35
CA PHE A 94 -18.04 7.02 1.89
C PHE A 94 -19.11 7.96 1.33
N HIS A 95 -19.87 8.62 2.19
CA HIS A 95 -20.93 9.52 1.75
C HIS A 95 -20.38 10.66 0.86
N GLY A 96 -20.93 10.77 -0.36
CA GLY A 96 -20.53 11.78 -1.34
C GLY A 96 -19.12 11.62 -1.88
N CYS A 97 -18.51 10.43 -1.82
CA CYS A 97 -17.25 10.14 -2.51
C CYS A 97 -17.52 9.47 -3.87
N THR A 98 -16.72 9.80 -4.86
CA THR A 98 -16.70 9.15 -6.18
C THR A 98 -15.55 8.16 -6.27
N VAL A 99 -14.44 8.48 -5.61
CA VAL A 99 -13.23 7.65 -5.63
C VAL A 99 -12.80 7.38 -4.19
N ALA A 100 -12.80 6.10 -3.82
CA ALA A 100 -12.27 5.64 -2.54
C ALA A 100 -10.96 4.86 -2.74
N GLY A 101 -9.93 5.24 -2.01
CA GLY A 101 -8.63 4.58 -2.05
C GLY A 101 -8.41 3.67 -0.85
N LEU A 102 -7.73 2.54 -1.07
CA LEU A 102 -7.36 1.57 -0.05
C LEU A 102 -5.86 1.32 -0.03
N THR A 103 -5.24 1.38 1.13
CA THR A 103 -3.86 0.94 1.34
C THR A 103 -3.72 0.20 2.67
N ALA A 104 -2.63 -0.55 2.83
CA ALA A 104 -2.43 -1.34 4.04
C ALA A 104 -0.98 -1.33 4.52
N GLY A 105 -0.82 -1.46 5.84
CA GLY A 105 0.49 -1.65 6.46
C GLY A 105 1.19 -2.92 5.98
N ALA A 106 2.53 -2.92 5.99
CA ALA A 106 3.33 -4.04 5.48
C ALA A 106 3.09 -5.37 6.22
N SER A 107 2.65 -5.31 7.48
CA SER A 107 2.36 -6.48 8.32
C SER A 107 0.87 -6.85 8.37
N THR A 108 0.02 -6.14 7.63
CA THR A 108 -1.43 -6.40 7.61
C THR A 108 -1.70 -7.73 6.89
N PRO A 109 -2.43 -8.68 7.50
CA PRO A 109 -2.75 -9.94 6.85
C PRO A 109 -3.60 -9.74 5.59
N ALA A 110 -3.29 -10.49 4.53
CA ALA A 110 -4.03 -10.40 3.26
C ALA A 110 -5.53 -10.71 3.40
N GLY A 111 -5.92 -11.57 4.37
CA GLY A 111 -7.32 -11.85 4.68
C GLY A 111 -8.08 -10.62 5.13
N ILE A 112 -7.51 -9.84 6.05
CA ILE A 112 -8.11 -8.58 6.54
C ILE A 112 -8.24 -7.56 5.40
N ILE A 113 -7.22 -7.44 4.55
CA ILE A 113 -7.27 -6.51 3.42
C ILE A 113 -8.41 -6.88 2.46
N LYS A 114 -8.59 -8.17 2.17
CA LYS A 114 -9.68 -8.65 1.30
C LYS A 114 -11.06 -8.41 1.91
N GLU A 115 -11.20 -8.65 3.21
CA GLU A 115 -12.43 -8.43 3.94
C GLU A 115 -12.82 -6.95 3.94
N VAL A 116 -11.89 -6.06 4.31
CA VAL A 116 -12.08 -4.61 4.26
C VAL A 116 -12.46 -4.16 2.85
N TYR A 117 -11.78 -4.66 1.83
CA TYR A 117 -12.07 -4.33 0.44
C TYR A 117 -13.47 -4.76 0.01
N ALA A 118 -13.91 -5.98 0.37
CA ALA A 118 -15.24 -6.47 0.05
C ALA A 118 -16.31 -5.62 0.74
N THR A 119 -16.19 -5.40 2.06
CA THR A 119 -17.13 -4.57 2.83
C THR A 119 -17.19 -3.13 2.29
N MET A 120 -16.06 -2.52 2.03
CA MET A 120 -15.97 -1.17 1.46
C MET A 120 -16.69 -1.07 0.11
N THR A 121 -16.57 -2.11 -0.74
CA THR A 121 -17.23 -2.17 -2.03
C THR A 121 -18.75 -2.32 -1.91
N GLU A 122 -19.23 -3.10 -0.95
CA GLU A 122 -20.67 -3.26 -0.66
C GLU A 122 -21.26 -1.95 -0.13
N GLU A 123 -20.57 -1.27 0.77
CA GLU A 123 -21.00 0.02 1.31
C GLU A 123 -21.13 1.10 0.22
N ILE A 124 -20.15 1.19 -0.68
CA ILE A 124 -20.19 2.14 -1.79
C ILE A 124 -21.33 1.82 -2.77
N LYS A 125 -21.55 0.55 -3.11
CA LYS A 125 -22.68 0.13 -3.96
C LYS A 125 -24.04 0.48 -3.35
N THR A 126 -24.16 0.36 -2.04
CA THR A 126 -25.40 0.68 -1.32
C THR A 126 -25.73 2.18 -1.44
N ILE A 127 -24.71 3.04 -1.54
CA ILE A 127 -24.87 4.49 -1.67
C ILE A 127 -25.19 4.90 -3.12
N GLU A 128 -24.60 4.24 -4.12
CA GLU A 128 -24.68 4.68 -5.53
C GLU A 128 -25.81 3.98 -6.34
N GLY A 129 -26.35 2.86 -5.91
CA GLY A 129 -27.44 2.15 -6.59
C GLY A 129 -27.14 1.65 -8.00
N ASN A 130 -25.88 1.54 -8.44
CA ASN A 130 -25.52 1.11 -9.78
C ASN A 130 -24.25 0.24 -9.85
N GLU A 131 -24.37 -0.77 -10.71
CA GLU A 131 -23.41 -1.68 -11.33
C GLU A 131 -22.44 -2.47 -10.44
N THR A 132 -22.53 -3.80 -10.57
CA THR A 132 -21.78 -4.77 -9.80
C THR A 132 -20.28 -4.77 -10.15
N PHE A 133 -19.47 -4.53 -9.11
CA PHE A 133 -18.00 -4.64 -9.15
C PHE A 133 -17.51 -6.06 -9.57
N GLU A 134 -18.32 -7.09 -9.42
CA GLU A 134 -18.03 -8.44 -9.95
C GLU A 134 -17.76 -8.41 -11.45
N GLU A 135 -18.49 -7.58 -12.20
CA GLU A 135 -18.24 -7.41 -13.64
C GLU A 135 -16.95 -6.65 -13.98
N MET A 136 -16.49 -5.76 -13.09
CA MET A 136 -15.20 -5.07 -13.26
C MET A 136 -14.02 -5.95 -12.83
N LEU A 137 -14.19 -6.79 -11.79
CA LEU A 137 -13.19 -7.77 -11.36
C LEU A 137 -13.02 -8.88 -12.39
N ASP A 138 -14.11 -9.42 -12.95
CA ASP A 138 -14.04 -10.41 -14.04
C ASP A 138 -13.35 -9.88 -15.31
N LYS A 139 -13.46 -8.57 -15.56
CA LYS A 139 -12.72 -7.91 -16.66
C LYS A 139 -11.24 -7.67 -16.32
N SER A 140 -10.90 -7.55 -15.06
CA SER A 140 -9.53 -7.28 -14.58
C SER A 140 -8.73 -8.57 -14.30
N PHE A 141 -9.40 -9.62 -13.81
CA PHE A 141 -8.81 -10.95 -13.72
C PHE A 141 -9.04 -11.70 -15.03
N LYS A 142 -8.16 -11.51 -16.00
CA LYS A 142 -8.01 -12.48 -17.09
C LYS A 142 -7.57 -13.79 -16.47
N THR A 143 -8.53 -14.71 -16.25
CA THR A 143 -8.20 -16.11 -15.94
C THR A 143 -7.38 -16.65 -17.10
N LEU A 144 -6.08 -16.80 -16.87
CA LEU A 144 -5.18 -17.39 -17.83
C LEU A 144 -5.53 -18.88 -17.97
N ASN A 145 -5.90 -19.29 -19.17
CA ASN A 145 -6.14 -20.67 -19.50
C ASN A 145 -4.89 -21.29 -20.15
N THR A 146 -4.77 -22.61 -20.05
CA THR A 146 -3.67 -23.32 -20.73
C THR A 146 -3.72 -23.06 -22.23
N GLY A 147 -2.69 -22.40 -22.75
CA GLY A 147 -2.57 -22.02 -24.16
C GLY A 147 -2.71 -20.52 -24.45
N ASP A 148 -3.04 -19.72 -23.48
CA ASP A 148 -3.08 -18.27 -23.61
C ASP A 148 -1.65 -17.70 -23.77
N LYS A 149 -1.51 -16.74 -24.68
CA LYS A 149 -0.26 -15.99 -24.85
C LYS A 149 -0.28 -14.77 -23.95
N VAL A 150 0.69 -14.72 -23.04
CA VAL A 150 0.88 -13.58 -22.15
C VAL A 150 2.24 -12.94 -22.39
N THR A 151 2.34 -11.64 -22.13
CA THR A 151 3.62 -10.92 -22.13
C THR A 151 3.87 -10.48 -20.71
N GLY A 152 5.01 -10.87 -20.16
CA GLY A 152 5.42 -10.55 -18.81
C GLY A 152 6.92 -10.37 -18.69
N ILE A 153 7.39 -9.89 -17.55
CA ILE A 153 8.81 -9.71 -17.23
C ILE A 153 9.26 -10.92 -16.41
N VAL A 154 10.28 -11.65 -16.90
CA VAL A 154 10.88 -12.74 -16.15
C VAL A 154 11.63 -12.17 -14.95
N THR A 155 11.18 -12.49 -13.73
CA THR A 155 11.74 -12.00 -12.47
C THR A 155 12.72 -13.00 -11.83
N ALA A 156 12.53 -14.31 -12.09
CA ALA A 156 13.46 -15.33 -11.64
C ALA A 156 13.41 -16.58 -12.53
N ILE A 157 14.55 -17.26 -12.67
CA ILE A 157 14.68 -18.54 -13.38
C ILE A 157 15.22 -19.58 -12.39
N GLY A 158 14.39 -20.55 -12.04
CA GLY A 158 14.76 -21.71 -11.24
C GLY A 158 15.13 -22.92 -12.12
N ALA A 159 15.52 -24.01 -11.49
CA ALA A 159 15.87 -25.27 -12.21
C ALA A 159 14.64 -25.96 -12.84
N THR A 160 13.44 -25.73 -12.29
CA THR A 160 12.18 -26.37 -12.69
C THR A 160 11.03 -25.39 -12.95
N GLU A 161 11.24 -24.09 -12.66
CA GLU A 161 10.20 -23.07 -12.77
C GLU A 161 10.78 -21.73 -13.23
N ILE A 162 9.94 -20.92 -13.86
CA ILE A 162 10.23 -19.55 -14.25
C ILE A 162 9.15 -18.66 -13.61
N GLN A 163 9.57 -17.64 -12.86
CA GLN A 163 8.65 -16.64 -12.31
C GLN A 163 8.52 -15.47 -13.29
N VAL A 164 7.30 -15.14 -13.61
CA VAL A 164 6.95 -14.07 -14.56
C VAL A 164 5.98 -13.13 -13.88
N ASP A 165 6.27 -11.85 -13.91
CA ASP A 165 5.36 -10.77 -13.52
C ASP A 165 4.55 -10.35 -14.75
N LEU A 166 3.19 -10.37 -14.66
CA LEU A 166 2.24 -10.19 -15.76
C LEU A 166 1.56 -8.83 -15.70
#